data_58f0eb8c1c88dd526c4d36e8121ae507
#
_entry.id   58f0eb8c1c88dd526c4d36e8121ae507
#
_cell.length_a   1.000
_cell.length_b   1.000
_cell.length_c   1.000
_cell.angle_alpha   90.00
_cell.angle_beta   90.00
_cell.angle_gamma   90.00
#
_symmetry.space_group_name_H-M   'P 1'
#
loop_
_entity.id
_entity.type
_entity.pdbx_description
1 polymer ?
#
loop_
_entity_poly.entity_id
_entity_poly.type
_entity_poly.pdbx_seq_one_letter_code
_entity_poly.pdbx_strand_id
1 'polypeptide(L)'
;MSALKFEIVPSVIKDYQSVRILQGQVHVGPEPQQTYLRSCVCVGFYHPTRHLGAISHITGFSEQGGHAAPAALREIEHRLAPHGVDLADCECFVIGGAELARHVYDSAIRELRHRKLPFRELDVLGSFHRKLLLSPKDGNLQLFKSQPATSDKPDTTFSADPALNCFQDRRRRLFTGASLFFRNPELLQCLRDVVIPSVVRTTECCHIWCAGCSTGMEVYSIGMVALDSLAGSKKPQLNLRLLGTDVTEEALAQGRRGDYALSTRMEGNHADLFQRYSERIDSNTIRIGPELRSRVSFGKRDIRDGSRKHLFELVVCDHVLQYFTPEIQLEFLQGLRTGVRPGGFLYVSSPSSQIRETLLATGEYEMLARSFYLRRQSAPN
;
A
#
# COMPACT_ATOMS: atom_id res chain seq x y z
N MET A 1 -4.64 32.54 -22.77
CA MET A 1 -4.06 31.26 -22.29
C MET A 1 -4.74 30.91 -20.96
N SER A 2 -5.38 29.77 -20.85
CA SER A 2 -6.05 29.41 -19.58
C SER A 2 -5.00 28.83 -18.64
N ALA A 3 -4.67 29.59 -17.59
CA ALA A 3 -3.83 29.12 -16.50
C ALA A 3 -4.55 28.03 -15.70
N LEU A 4 -3.79 27.18 -15.02
CA LEU A 4 -4.33 26.18 -14.09
C LEU A 4 -5.18 26.85 -13.01
N LYS A 5 -6.45 26.49 -12.92
CA LYS A 5 -7.42 27.02 -11.96
C LYS A 5 -7.54 26.04 -10.79
N PHE A 6 -7.05 26.44 -9.63
CA PHE A 6 -7.10 25.62 -8.43
C PHE A 6 -8.23 26.08 -7.51
N GLU A 7 -9.02 25.13 -7.03
CA GLU A 7 -10.07 25.37 -6.04
C GLU A 7 -10.16 24.24 -5.01
N ILE A 8 -10.45 24.59 -3.74
CA ILE A 8 -10.82 23.65 -2.70
C ILE A 8 -12.33 23.55 -2.67
N VAL A 9 -12.87 22.35 -2.93
CA VAL A 9 -14.31 22.13 -2.99
C VAL A 9 -14.88 21.59 -1.67
N PRO A 10 -16.08 22.04 -1.25
CA PRO A 10 -16.67 21.70 0.05
C PRO A 10 -17.25 20.28 0.13
N SER A 11 -17.49 19.65 -1.00
CA SER A 11 -18.12 18.32 -1.08
C SER A 11 -17.27 17.34 -1.86
N VAL A 12 -17.53 16.04 -1.66
CA VAL A 12 -16.83 14.99 -2.39
C VAL A 12 -16.97 15.19 -3.89
N ILE A 13 -15.86 15.27 -4.59
CA ILE A 13 -15.81 15.36 -6.05
C ILE A 13 -16.52 14.12 -6.62
N LYS A 14 -17.58 14.33 -7.41
CA LYS A 14 -18.28 13.23 -8.08
C LYS A 14 -17.34 12.54 -9.05
N ASP A 15 -17.39 11.20 -9.08
CA ASP A 15 -16.64 10.42 -10.05
C ASP A 15 -17.25 10.64 -11.44
N TYR A 16 -16.61 11.50 -12.22
CA TYR A 16 -16.75 11.47 -13.67
C TYR A 16 -15.88 10.33 -14.21
N GLN A 17 -16.00 10.00 -15.47
CA GLN A 17 -15.12 9.03 -16.14
C GLN A 17 -13.66 9.53 -16.16
N SER A 18 -12.98 9.40 -15.04
CA SER A 18 -11.63 9.90 -14.83
C SER A 18 -10.65 8.75 -14.62
N VAL A 19 -9.43 8.89 -15.14
CA VAL A 19 -8.34 7.95 -14.90
C VAL A 19 -7.91 8.07 -13.44
N ARG A 20 -7.93 6.96 -12.72
CA ARG A 20 -7.49 6.91 -11.33
C ARG A 20 -6.03 6.52 -11.26
N ILE A 21 -5.24 7.36 -10.61
CA ILE A 21 -3.80 7.15 -10.41
C ILE A 21 -3.59 6.58 -9.00
N LEU A 22 -3.04 5.38 -8.94
CA LEU A 22 -2.74 4.67 -7.70
C LEU A 22 -1.30 4.98 -7.24
N GLN A 23 -0.97 4.49 -6.04
CA GLN A 23 0.36 4.67 -5.44
C GLN A 23 1.48 4.17 -6.38
N GLY A 24 2.49 5.00 -6.57
CA GLY A 24 3.62 4.71 -7.47
C GLY A 24 3.30 4.78 -8.95
N GLN A 25 2.09 5.19 -9.32
CA GLN A 25 1.71 5.36 -10.71
C GLN A 25 1.87 6.81 -11.17
N VAL A 26 2.02 6.93 -12.47
CA VAL A 26 2.03 8.17 -13.23
C VAL A 26 1.04 8.03 -14.38
N HIS A 27 0.27 9.08 -14.63
CA HIS A 27 -0.56 9.17 -15.82
C HIS A 27 -0.33 10.49 -16.54
N VAL A 28 -0.36 10.45 -17.88
CA VAL A 28 -0.28 11.61 -18.77
C VAL A 28 -1.34 11.45 -19.84
N GLY A 29 -2.19 12.46 -20.03
CA GLY A 29 -3.25 12.42 -21.05
C GLY A 29 -4.19 13.63 -20.98
N PRO A 30 -5.11 13.73 -21.96
CA PRO A 30 -6.10 14.79 -22.04
C PRO A 30 -7.35 14.51 -21.20
N GLU A 31 -7.54 13.27 -20.75
CA GLU A 31 -8.69 12.86 -19.96
C GLU A 31 -8.60 13.34 -18.51
N PRO A 32 -9.74 13.51 -17.82
CA PRO A 32 -9.74 13.83 -16.38
C PRO A 32 -8.97 12.79 -15.56
N GLN A 33 -8.16 13.24 -14.60
CA GLN A 33 -7.25 12.42 -13.81
C GLN A 33 -7.51 12.63 -12.33
N GLN A 34 -7.59 11.56 -11.54
CA GLN A 34 -7.80 11.67 -10.11
C GLN A 34 -6.85 10.83 -9.30
N THR A 35 -6.52 11.31 -8.09
CA THR A 35 -5.77 10.54 -7.10
C THR A 35 -6.22 10.87 -5.67
N TYR A 36 -5.92 9.95 -4.75
CA TYR A 36 -6.24 10.08 -3.34
C TYR A 36 -4.93 10.10 -2.55
N LEU A 37 -4.68 11.19 -1.85
CA LEU A 37 -3.46 11.41 -1.09
C LEU A 37 -3.76 11.45 0.41
N ARG A 38 -2.91 10.81 1.19
CA ARG A 38 -2.88 10.88 2.65
C ARG A 38 -1.54 11.44 3.10
N SER A 39 -0.54 10.57 3.25
CA SER A 39 0.86 10.93 3.48
C SER A 39 1.66 11.11 2.20
N CYS A 40 1.10 10.68 1.08
CA CYS A 40 1.71 10.71 -0.25
C CYS A 40 1.68 12.11 -0.84
N VAL A 41 2.53 12.34 -1.86
CA VAL A 41 2.64 13.59 -2.58
C VAL A 41 2.26 13.38 -4.04
N CYS A 42 1.48 14.29 -4.59
CA CYS A 42 1.27 14.45 -6.02
C CYS A 42 2.17 15.58 -6.53
N VAL A 43 3.02 15.27 -7.50
CA VAL A 43 3.60 16.26 -8.39
C VAL A 43 2.82 16.17 -9.69
N GLY A 44 2.19 17.25 -10.08
CA GLY A 44 1.39 17.31 -11.29
C GLY A 44 1.87 18.42 -12.23
N PHE A 45 1.58 18.22 -13.51
CA PHE A 45 1.90 19.15 -14.58
C PHE A 45 0.67 19.38 -15.45
N TYR A 46 0.50 20.60 -15.93
CA TYR A 46 -0.57 20.98 -16.84
C TYR A 46 -0.01 21.80 -17.98
N HIS A 47 -0.26 21.38 -19.23
CA HIS A 47 0.11 22.12 -20.42
C HIS A 47 -1.11 22.80 -21.04
N PRO A 48 -1.22 24.16 -20.96
CA PRO A 48 -2.47 24.85 -21.23
C PRO A 48 -2.91 24.81 -22.70
N THR A 49 -1.97 24.83 -23.64
CA THR A 49 -2.31 24.88 -25.08
C THR A 49 -2.50 23.49 -25.70
N ARG A 50 -1.93 22.45 -25.11
CA ARG A 50 -2.13 21.07 -25.55
C ARG A 50 -3.25 20.36 -24.77
N HIS A 51 -3.79 21.00 -23.73
CA HIS A 51 -4.79 20.42 -22.83
C HIS A 51 -4.37 19.06 -22.30
N LEU A 52 -3.09 18.92 -21.95
CA LEU A 52 -2.51 17.72 -21.36
C LEU A 52 -2.30 17.91 -19.87
N GLY A 53 -2.68 16.91 -19.11
CA GLY A 53 -2.38 16.81 -17.69
C GLY A 53 -1.44 15.65 -17.41
N ALA A 54 -0.64 15.79 -16.36
CA ALA A 54 0.15 14.71 -15.80
C ALA A 54 0.01 14.72 -14.28
N ILE A 55 -0.29 13.57 -13.69
CA ILE A 55 -0.35 13.38 -12.25
C ILE A 55 0.51 12.18 -11.85
N SER A 56 1.30 12.38 -10.80
CA SER A 56 2.02 11.29 -10.10
C SER A 56 1.44 11.06 -8.72
N HIS A 57 1.58 9.84 -8.20
CA HIS A 57 1.26 9.48 -6.82
C HIS A 57 2.51 8.96 -6.12
N ILE A 58 3.32 9.85 -5.56
CA ILE A 58 4.63 9.57 -4.95
C ILE A 58 4.43 9.14 -3.50
N THR A 59 5.00 7.99 -3.13
CA THR A 59 4.90 7.42 -1.77
C THR A 59 6.19 7.48 -0.96
N GLY A 60 7.32 7.71 -1.60
CA GLY A 60 8.53 8.25 -0.97
C GLY A 60 9.71 7.36 -0.68
N PHE A 61 9.74 6.06 -0.92
CA PHE A 61 10.91 5.29 -0.47
C PHE A 61 11.53 4.29 -1.44
N SER A 62 11.04 4.15 -2.63
CA SER A 62 11.71 3.32 -3.63
C SER A 62 12.38 4.22 -4.66
N GLU A 63 13.67 4.03 -4.89
CA GLU A 63 14.40 4.68 -5.98
C GLU A 63 13.93 4.22 -7.37
N GLN A 64 13.02 3.26 -7.42
CA GLN A 64 12.51 2.65 -8.66
C GLN A 64 11.00 2.84 -8.79
N GLY A 65 10.57 3.09 -10.03
CA GLY A 65 9.16 3.34 -10.36
C GLY A 65 8.63 4.67 -9.81
N GLY A 66 7.39 5.02 -10.08
CA GLY A 66 6.77 6.27 -9.67
C GLY A 66 6.60 6.50 -8.16
N HIS A 67 7.15 5.61 -7.33
CA HIS A 67 7.16 5.77 -5.88
C HIS A 67 8.14 6.86 -5.39
N ALA A 68 9.23 7.11 -6.12
CA ALA A 68 10.19 8.15 -5.82
C ALA A 68 10.04 9.33 -6.78
N ALA A 69 10.25 10.54 -6.30
CA ALA A 69 10.11 11.75 -7.11
C ALA A 69 10.99 11.74 -8.37
N PRO A 70 12.29 11.37 -8.33
CA PRO A 70 13.12 11.32 -9.54
C PRO A 70 12.59 10.37 -10.61
N ALA A 71 12.08 9.21 -10.19
CA ALA A 71 11.56 8.22 -11.13
C ALA A 71 10.20 8.64 -11.69
N ALA A 72 9.32 9.20 -10.85
CA ALA A 72 8.03 9.73 -11.29
C ALA A 72 8.19 10.84 -12.34
N LEU A 73 9.13 11.78 -12.10
CA LEU A 73 9.36 12.87 -13.04
C LEU A 73 9.94 12.37 -14.37
N ARG A 74 10.90 11.43 -14.36
CA ARG A 74 11.40 10.79 -15.59
C ARG A 74 10.30 10.08 -16.38
N GLU A 75 9.40 9.41 -15.69
CA GLU A 75 8.25 8.75 -16.33
C GLU A 75 7.28 9.77 -16.95
N ILE A 76 7.03 10.90 -16.28
CA ILE A 76 6.22 11.99 -16.84
C ILE A 76 6.88 12.54 -18.10
N GLU A 77 8.19 12.86 -18.05
CA GLU A 77 8.95 13.32 -19.21
C GLU A 77 8.85 12.36 -20.39
N HIS A 78 9.10 11.07 -20.11
CA HIS A 78 9.02 10.04 -21.14
C HIS A 78 7.64 9.95 -21.80
N ARG A 79 6.57 10.14 -21.03
CA ARG A 79 5.19 10.09 -21.53
C ARG A 79 4.74 11.40 -22.18
N LEU A 80 5.33 12.55 -21.86
CA LEU A 80 5.07 13.83 -22.52
C LEU A 80 5.82 13.96 -23.85
N ALA A 81 6.99 13.36 -23.99
CA ALA A 81 7.84 13.44 -25.17
C ALA A 81 7.12 13.10 -26.50
N PRO A 82 6.29 12.05 -26.62
CA PRO A 82 5.51 11.74 -27.82
C PRO A 82 4.53 12.85 -28.23
N HIS A 83 4.13 13.70 -27.28
CA HIS A 83 3.24 14.84 -27.51
C HIS A 83 4.01 16.14 -27.87
N GLY A 84 5.35 16.08 -27.92
CA GLY A 84 6.20 17.25 -28.17
C GLY A 84 6.10 18.29 -27.05
N VAL A 85 5.96 17.86 -25.80
CA VAL A 85 5.83 18.72 -24.61
C VAL A 85 7.00 18.47 -23.67
N ASP A 86 7.66 19.54 -23.23
CA ASP A 86 8.67 19.53 -22.18
C ASP A 86 8.03 19.88 -20.82
N LEU A 87 8.61 19.40 -19.73
CA LEU A 87 8.18 19.77 -18.36
C LEU A 87 8.29 21.29 -18.12
N ALA A 88 9.27 21.94 -18.74
CA ALA A 88 9.46 23.38 -18.61
C ALA A 88 8.33 24.21 -19.25
N ASP A 89 7.59 23.63 -20.20
CA ASP A 89 6.44 24.29 -20.88
C ASP A 89 5.13 24.09 -20.06
N CYS A 90 5.18 23.33 -18.99
CA CYS A 90 4.02 23.00 -18.16
C CYS A 90 3.96 23.85 -16.88
N GLU A 91 2.74 24.13 -16.42
CA GLU A 91 2.50 24.61 -15.07
C GLU A 91 2.64 23.42 -14.09
N CYS A 92 3.64 23.49 -13.20
CA CYS A 92 3.89 22.45 -12.20
C CYS A 92 3.25 22.80 -10.88
N PHE A 93 2.66 21.80 -10.22
CA PHE A 93 2.07 21.94 -8.88
C PHE A 93 2.41 20.75 -7.99
N VAL A 94 2.43 21.03 -6.68
CA VAL A 94 2.65 20.02 -5.63
C VAL A 94 1.48 20.06 -4.66
N ILE A 95 0.91 18.89 -4.37
CA ILE A 95 -0.20 18.70 -3.41
C ILE A 95 0.09 17.46 -2.58
N GLY A 96 -0.27 17.50 -1.30
CA GLY A 96 -0.17 16.36 -0.39
C GLY A 96 1.01 16.42 0.55
N GLY A 97 1.45 15.26 1.00
CA GLY A 97 2.39 15.13 2.10
C GLY A 97 1.71 15.26 3.46
N ALA A 98 2.38 14.77 4.47
CA ALA A 98 2.01 14.91 5.87
C ALA A 98 3.28 15.22 6.68
N GLU A 99 3.14 15.92 7.81
CA GLU A 99 4.29 16.23 8.66
C GLU A 99 5.09 14.99 9.04
N LEU A 100 4.39 13.89 9.25
CA LEU A 100 5.00 12.60 9.63
C LEU A 100 5.68 11.86 8.46
N ALA A 101 5.35 12.24 7.23
CA ALA A 101 5.97 11.73 6.00
C ALA A 101 6.63 12.89 5.23
N ARG A 102 7.13 13.88 5.94
CA ARG A 102 7.72 15.10 5.39
C ARG A 102 8.85 14.81 4.39
N HIS A 103 9.62 13.75 4.64
CA HIS A 103 10.69 13.32 3.74
C HIS A 103 10.20 13.00 2.30
N VAL A 104 8.94 12.54 2.12
CA VAL A 104 8.33 12.34 0.79
C VAL A 104 8.17 13.67 0.08
N TYR A 105 7.61 14.65 0.80
CA TYR A 105 7.47 16.02 0.31
C TYR A 105 8.84 16.64 0.03
N ASP A 106 9.78 16.57 0.97
CA ASP A 106 11.12 17.13 0.83
C ASP A 106 11.88 16.51 -0.36
N SER A 107 11.68 15.22 -0.62
CA SER A 107 12.23 14.53 -1.80
C SER A 107 11.66 15.10 -3.11
N ALA A 108 10.35 15.32 -3.18
CA ALA A 108 9.71 15.89 -4.35
C ALA A 108 10.19 17.34 -4.61
N ILE A 109 10.22 18.16 -3.57
CA ILE A 109 10.70 19.56 -3.67
C ILE A 109 12.17 19.62 -4.08
N ARG A 110 13.02 18.76 -3.52
CA ARG A 110 14.44 18.69 -3.87
C ARG A 110 14.63 18.32 -5.33
N GLU A 111 13.88 17.36 -5.85
CA GLU A 111 13.98 16.95 -7.25
C GLU A 111 13.52 18.06 -8.21
N LEU A 112 12.41 18.74 -7.91
CA LEU A 112 11.93 19.86 -8.70
C LEU A 112 12.96 21.02 -8.74
N ARG A 113 13.56 21.36 -7.59
CA ARG A 113 14.63 22.37 -7.49
C ARG A 113 15.89 21.95 -8.24
N HIS A 114 16.30 20.69 -8.13
CA HIS A 114 17.46 20.15 -8.85
C HIS A 114 17.29 20.28 -10.36
N ARG A 115 16.08 20.04 -10.86
CA ARG A 115 15.72 20.20 -12.28
C ARG A 115 15.44 21.66 -12.68
N LYS A 116 15.48 22.60 -11.75
CA LYS A 116 15.16 24.02 -11.94
C LYS A 116 13.76 24.26 -12.52
N LEU A 117 12.82 23.39 -12.21
CA LEU A 117 11.42 23.52 -12.61
C LEU A 117 10.70 24.47 -11.65
N PRO A 118 10.03 25.53 -12.15
CA PRO A 118 9.15 26.35 -11.33
C PRO A 118 7.91 25.56 -10.93
N PHE A 119 7.48 25.67 -9.68
CA PHE A 119 6.30 24.95 -9.17
C PHE A 119 5.51 25.79 -8.17
N ARG A 120 4.24 25.44 -8.01
CA ARG A 120 3.34 26.02 -7.02
C ARG A 120 3.00 24.98 -5.96
N GLU A 121 3.16 25.31 -4.70
CA GLU A 121 2.65 24.52 -3.57
C GLU A 121 1.21 24.95 -3.32
N LEU A 122 0.25 24.06 -3.60
CA LEU A 122 -1.16 24.42 -3.55
C LEU A 122 -1.83 24.01 -2.23
N ASP A 123 -1.57 22.79 -1.74
CA ASP A 123 -2.01 22.32 -0.44
C ASP A 123 -1.07 21.20 0.02
N VAL A 124 -0.09 21.58 0.82
CA VAL A 124 1.00 20.69 1.23
C VAL A 124 1.04 20.53 2.74
N LEU A 125 1.53 19.35 3.16
CA LEU A 125 1.66 18.94 4.56
C LEU A 125 0.32 18.93 5.33
N GLY A 126 0.38 18.79 6.66
CA GLY A 126 -0.83 18.67 7.50
C GLY A 126 -1.43 17.26 7.53
N SER A 127 -2.53 17.10 8.26
CA SER A 127 -3.14 15.80 8.58
C SER A 127 -4.45 15.56 7.81
N PHE A 128 -4.51 15.95 6.55
CA PHE A 128 -5.73 15.82 5.75
C PHE A 128 -5.67 14.65 4.78
N HIS A 129 -6.82 14.02 4.54
CA HIS A 129 -7.04 13.18 3.38
C HIS A 129 -7.45 14.09 2.21
N ARG A 130 -6.86 13.87 1.05
CA ARG A 130 -7.08 14.69 -0.14
C ARG A 130 -7.56 13.84 -1.29
N LYS A 131 -8.65 14.23 -1.93
CA LYS A 131 -9.04 13.73 -3.25
C LYS A 131 -8.78 14.85 -4.25
N LEU A 132 -7.94 14.58 -5.22
CA LEU A 132 -7.55 15.49 -6.27
C LEU A 132 -8.21 15.07 -7.58
N LEU A 133 -8.73 16.04 -8.34
CA LEU A 133 -9.20 15.85 -9.71
C LEU A 133 -8.63 16.96 -10.60
N LEU A 134 -7.82 16.57 -11.59
CA LEU A 134 -7.35 17.45 -12.66
C LEU A 134 -8.20 17.21 -13.92
N SER A 135 -8.77 18.27 -14.48
CA SER A 135 -9.42 18.28 -15.79
C SER A 135 -8.52 19.03 -16.79
N PRO A 136 -7.75 18.32 -17.64
CA PRO A 136 -6.84 18.98 -18.57
C PRO A 136 -7.54 19.79 -19.66
N LYS A 137 -8.79 19.47 -20.00
CA LYS A 137 -9.56 20.15 -21.02
C LYS A 137 -9.76 21.65 -20.74
N ASP A 138 -9.99 22.00 -19.48
CA ASP A 138 -10.30 23.35 -19.03
C ASP A 138 -9.32 23.91 -17.99
N GLY A 139 -8.31 23.11 -17.62
CA GLY A 139 -7.30 23.47 -16.65
C GLY A 139 -7.81 23.52 -15.21
N ASN A 140 -8.96 22.89 -14.91
CA ASN A 140 -9.52 22.88 -13.57
C ASN A 140 -8.85 21.82 -12.70
N LEU A 141 -8.38 22.24 -11.53
CA LEU A 141 -7.77 21.39 -10.51
C LEU A 141 -8.57 21.53 -9.22
N GLN A 142 -9.34 20.50 -8.90
CA GLN A 142 -10.21 20.47 -7.73
C GLN A 142 -9.60 19.62 -6.63
N LEU A 143 -9.68 20.12 -5.41
CA LEU A 143 -9.22 19.44 -4.21
C LEU A 143 -10.35 19.35 -3.19
N PHE A 144 -10.76 18.14 -2.84
CA PHE A 144 -11.59 17.87 -1.67
C PHE A 144 -10.69 17.44 -0.51
N LYS A 145 -10.93 18.05 0.67
CA LYS A 145 -10.20 17.73 1.91
C LYS A 145 -11.16 17.16 2.94
N SER A 146 -10.75 16.10 3.62
CA SER A 146 -11.44 15.60 4.80
C SER A 146 -10.45 15.38 5.94
N GLN A 147 -10.90 15.62 7.16
CA GLN A 147 -10.12 15.22 8.32
C GLN A 147 -10.15 13.70 8.46
N PRO A 148 -9.07 13.07 8.94
CA PRO A 148 -9.13 11.68 9.41
C PRO A 148 -10.23 11.59 10.47
N ALA A 149 -11.04 10.53 10.44
CA ALA A 149 -12.02 10.30 11.49
C ALA A 149 -11.31 10.21 12.83
N THR A 150 -11.60 11.15 13.72
CA THR A 150 -11.12 11.14 15.09
C THR A 150 -11.97 10.15 15.88
N SER A 151 -11.39 9.05 16.34
CA SER A 151 -12.00 8.26 17.41
C SER A 151 -11.79 9.03 18.71
N ASP A 152 -12.84 9.62 19.24
CA ASP A 152 -12.83 10.49 20.40
C ASP A 152 -12.65 9.77 21.75
N LYS A 153 -11.63 8.95 21.91
CA LYS A 153 -11.17 8.54 23.25
C LYS A 153 -9.64 8.42 23.25
N PRO A 154 -8.94 9.22 24.06
CA PRO A 154 -7.52 9.00 24.27
C PRO A 154 -7.35 7.68 25.04
N ASP A 155 -6.74 6.70 24.38
CA ASP A 155 -6.24 5.52 25.07
C ASP A 155 -5.00 5.94 25.89
N THR A 156 -5.11 5.86 27.20
CA THR A 156 -4.08 6.31 28.15
C THR A 156 -2.96 5.30 28.38
N THR A 157 -2.93 4.19 27.64
CA THR A 157 -1.85 3.20 27.71
C THR A 157 -0.72 3.57 26.75
N PHE A 158 0.15 4.49 27.17
CA PHE A 158 1.39 4.76 26.47
C PHE A 158 2.42 3.66 26.75
N SER A 159 3.04 3.12 25.71
CA SER A 159 4.25 2.31 25.85
C SER A 159 5.39 3.16 26.41
N ALA A 160 6.28 2.55 27.18
CA ALA A 160 7.50 3.21 27.66
C ALA A 160 8.52 3.51 26.53
N ASP A 161 8.32 2.94 25.32
CA ASP A 161 9.17 3.16 24.16
C ASP A 161 8.71 4.40 23.37
N PRO A 162 9.52 5.49 23.31
CA PRO A 162 9.19 6.71 22.58
C PRO A 162 9.00 6.49 21.07
N ALA A 163 9.71 5.53 20.47
CA ALA A 163 9.57 5.20 19.05
C ALA A 163 8.22 4.53 18.77
N LEU A 164 7.76 3.66 19.68
CA LEU A 164 6.46 3.00 19.59
C LEU A 164 5.31 3.99 19.81
N ASN A 165 5.45 4.90 20.76
CA ASN A 165 4.47 5.96 21.00
C ASN A 165 4.34 6.89 19.78
N CYS A 166 5.47 7.28 19.21
CA CYS A 166 5.51 8.05 17.97
C CYS A 166 4.83 7.29 16.82
N PHE A 167 5.02 5.97 16.75
CA PHE A 167 4.41 5.12 15.74
C PHE A 167 2.90 4.94 15.94
N GLN A 168 2.44 4.70 17.18
CA GLN A 168 1.02 4.60 17.49
C GLN A 168 0.27 5.91 17.23
N ASP A 169 0.86 7.05 17.61
CA ASP A 169 0.30 8.38 17.33
C ASP A 169 0.30 8.68 15.82
N ARG A 170 1.37 8.31 15.11
CA ARG A 170 1.44 8.40 13.64
C ARG A 170 0.37 7.54 12.97
N ARG A 171 0.16 6.29 13.42
CA ARG A 171 -0.86 5.40 12.86
C ARG A 171 -2.26 5.92 13.08
N ARG A 172 -2.60 6.40 14.28
CA ARG A 172 -3.89 7.02 14.54
C ARG A 172 -4.19 8.17 13.58
N ARG A 173 -3.19 8.97 13.22
CA ARG A 173 -3.35 10.12 12.32
C ARG A 173 -3.30 9.77 10.83
N LEU A 174 -2.60 8.68 10.44
CA LEU A 174 -2.35 8.36 9.03
C LEU A 174 -3.21 7.20 8.50
N PHE A 175 -3.74 6.31 9.34
CA PHE A 175 -4.16 4.98 8.93
C PHE A 175 -5.62 4.60 9.12
N THR A 176 -6.50 5.51 9.47
CA THR A 176 -7.93 5.20 9.46
C THR A 176 -8.42 4.94 8.03
N GLY A 177 -8.42 3.67 7.63
CA GLY A 177 -9.09 3.18 6.42
C GLY A 177 -8.28 3.09 5.13
N ALA A 178 -6.97 2.80 5.15
CA ALA A 178 -6.15 2.63 3.93
C ALA A 178 -6.07 1.19 3.42
N SER A 179 -6.62 0.21 4.12
CA SER A 179 -6.69 -1.17 3.65
C SER A 179 -7.78 -1.30 2.58
N LEU A 180 -7.48 -2.06 1.53
CA LEU A 180 -8.41 -2.39 0.46
C LEU A 180 -8.34 -3.89 0.21
N PHE A 181 -9.46 -4.49 -0.19
CA PHE A 181 -9.44 -5.86 -0.67
C PHE A 181 -8.68 -5.96 -1.99
N PHE A 182 -7.91 -7.04 -2.14
CA PHE A 182 -7.14 -7.40 -3.34
C PHE A 182 -6.19 -6.29 -3.84
N ARG A 183 -5.68 -5.48 -2.91
CA ARG A 183 -4.87 -4.28 -3.21
C ARG A 183 -3.58 -4.58 -3.97
N ASN A 184 -2.99 -5.75 -3.74
CA ASN A 184 -1.68 -6.08 -4.26
C ASN A 184 -1.74 -7.29 -5.21
N PRO A 185 -1.93 -7.07 -6.52
CA PRO A 185 -2.05 -8.15 -7.50
C PRO A 185 -0.76 -8.97 -7.63
N GLU A 186 0.45 -8.36 -7.46
CA GLU A 186 1.72 -9.09 -7.50
C GLU A 186 1.81 -10.14 -6.39
N LEU A 187 1.49 -9.73 -5.15
CA LEU A 187 1.45 -10.65 -4.01
C LEU A 187 0.46 -11.80 -4.24
N LEU A 188 -0.75 -11.48 -4.70
CA LEU A 188 -1.81 -12.48 -4.92
C LEU A 188 -1.46 -13.43 -6.07
N GLN A 189 -0.79 -12.95 -7.09
CA GLN A 189 -0.26 -13.78 -8.17
C GLN A 189 0.86 -14.70 -7.66
N CYS A 190 1.83 -14.18 -6.93
CA CYS A 190 2.89 -14.99 -6.30
C CYS A 190 2.31 -16.06 -5.37
N LEU A 191 1.28 -15.72 -4.60
CA LEU A 191 0.58 -16.68 -3.74
C LEU A 191 -0.01 -17.84 -4.55
N ARG A 192 -0.72 -17.54 -5.64
CA ARG A 192 -1.38 -18.53 -6.51
C ARG A 192 -0.38 -19.39 -7.28
N ASP A 193 0.63 -18.76 -7.88
CA ASP A 193 1.47 -19.41 -8.88
C ASP A 193 2.73 -20.06 -8.28
N VAL A 194 3.17 -19.59 -7.09
CA VAL A 194 4.41 -20.05 -6.47
C VAL A 194 4.18 -20.66 -5.08
N VAL A 195 3.57 -19.89 -4.15
CA VAL A 195 3.48 -20.33 -2.74
C VAL A 195 2.59 -21.55 -2.59
N ILE A 196 1.33 -21.45 -3.03
CA ILE A 196 0.37 -22.57 -2.86
C ILE A 196 0.84 -23.83 -3.57
N PRO A 197 1.31 -23.81 -4.83
CA PRO A 197 1.88 -24.99 -5.47
C PRO A 197 3.09 -25.59 -4.73
N SER A 198 3.96 -24.74 -4.16
CA SER A 198 5.08 -25.21 -3.36
C SER A 198 4.62 -25.90 -2.06
N VAL A 199 3.72 -25.26 -1.32
CA VAL A 199 3.18 -25.75 -0.06
C VAL A 199 2.43 -27.07 -0.26
N VAL A 200 1.60 -27.21 -1.30
CA VAL A 200 0.87 -28.46 -1.64
C VAL A 200 1.83 -29.61 -1.86
N ARG A 201 3.02 -29.37 -2.42
CA ARG A 201 4.04 -30.43 -2.63
C ARG A 201 4.77 -30.83 -1.37
N THR A 202 4.97 -29.91 -0.43
CA THR A 202 5.97 -30.06 0.63
C THR A 202 5.39 -30.20 2.03
N THR A 203 4.12 -29.84 2.26
CA THR A 203 3.53 -29.81 3.61
C THR A 203 2.07 -30.21 3.63
N GLU A 204 1.54 -30.46 4.87
CA GLU A 204 0.11 -30.70 5.13
C GLU A 204 -0.58 -29.46 5.72
N CYS A 205 0.15 -28.39 5.97
CA CYS A 205 -0.38 -27.15 6.49
C CYS A 205 0.23 -25.93 5.77
N CYS A 206 -0.53 -24.84 5.72
CA CYS A 206 -0.10 -23.55 5.23
C CYS A 206 -0.41 -22.48 6.26
N HIS A 207 0.62 -21.99 6.93
CA HIS A 207 0.51 -20.90 7.88
C HIS A 207 1.05 -19.61 7.22
N ILE A 208 0.23 -18.58 7.21
CA ILE A 208 0.56 -17.28 6.61
C ILE A 208 0.51 -16.22 7.71
N TRP A 209 1.56 -15.43 7.83
CA TRP A 209 1.60 -14.27 8.73
C TRP A 209 1.58 -12.97 7.94
N CYS A 210 0.55 -12.12 8.17
CA CYS A 210 0.45 -10.78 7.63
C CYS A 210 0.81 -9.77 8.74
N ALA A 211 1.98 -9.20 8.66
CA ALA A 211 2.53 -8.27 9.65
C ALA A 211 2.16 -6.83 9.30
N GLY A 212 1.52 -6.12 10.22
CA GLY A 212 0.97 -4.78 9.98
C GLY A 212 -0.35 -4.81 9.20
N CYS A 213 -1.23 -5.77 9.52
CA CYS A 213 -2.43 -6.09 8.73
C CYS A 213 -3.56 -5.05 8.81
N SER A 214 -3.45 -4.03 9.65
CA SER A 214 -4.50 -3.02 9.86
C SER A 214 -5.88 -3.67 10.14
N THR A 215 -6.92 -3.30 9.39
CA THR A 215 -8.29 -3.80 9.55
C THR A 215 -8.52 -5.19 8.97
N GLY A 216 -7.49 -5.89 8.50
CA GLY A 216 -7.56 -7.28 8.08
C GLY A 216 -8.01 -7.54 6.63
N MET A 217 -8.33 -6.53 5.83
CA MET A 217 -8.77 -6.72 4.44
C MET A 217 -7.73 -7.47 3.59
N GLU A 218 -6.42 -7.20 3.80
CA GLU A 218 -5.35 -7.92 3.13
C GLU A 218 -5.30 -9.39 3.55
N VAL A 219 -5.41 -9.66 4.86
CA VAL A 219 -5.41 -11.04 5.38
C VAL A 219 -6.54 -11.86 4.75
N TYR A 220 -7.73 -11.27 4.66
CA TYR A 220 -8.87 -11.91 4.03
C TYR A 220 -8.70 -12.09 2.53
N SER A 221 -8.12 -11.11 1.83
CA SER A 221 -7.82 -11.24 0.40
C SER A 221 -6.85 -12.39 0.10
N ILE A 222 -5.79 -12.49 0.90
CA ILE A 222 -4.83 -13.60 0.84
C ILE A 222 -5.55 -14.93 1.13
N GLY A 223 -6.40 -14.97 2.14
CA GLY A 223 -7.16 -16.16 2.50
C GLY A 223 -8.12 -16.62 1.39
N MET A 224 -8.83 -15.71 0.75
CA MET A 224 -9.73 -16.01 -0.39
C MET A 224 -8.96 -16.62 -1.55
N VAL A 225 -7.84 -15.98 -1.95
CA VAL A 225 -7.02 -16.48 -3.06
C VAL A 225 -6.37 -17.82 -2.72
N ALA A 226 -5.91 -17.99 -1.48
CA ALA A 226 -5.33 -19.27 -1.03
C ALA A 226 -6.36 -20.40 -1.05
N LEU A 227 -7.57 -20.19 -0.53
CA LEU A 227 -8.64 -21.18 -0.56
C LEU A 227 -9.07 -21.55 -1.98
N ASP A 228 -9.24 -20.56 -2.85
CA ASP A 228 -9.57 -20.80 -4.25
C ASP A 228 -8.49 -21.62 -4.98
N SER A 229 -7.21 -21.28 -4.73
CA SER A 229 -6.07 -22.03 -5.30
C SER A 229 -5.98 -23.46 -4.75
N LEU A 230 -6.27 -23.64 -3.47
CA LEU A 230 -6.28 -24.98 -2.84
C LEU A 230 -7.43 -25.83 -3.36
N ALA A 231 -8.61 -25.27 -3.59
CA ALA A 231 -9.77 -25.98 -4.12
C ALA A 231 -9.47 -26.66 -5.48
N GLY A 232 -8.66 -26.01 -6.33
CA GLY A 232 -8.18 -26.55 -7.59
C GLY A 232 -6.93 -27.45 -7.49
N SER A 233 -6.38 -27.67 -6.30
CA SER A 233 -5.12 -28.39 -6.10
C SER A 233 -5.30 -29.89 -5.78
N LYS A 234 -4.17 -30.61 -5.69
CA LYS A 234 -4.14 -32.01 -5.24
C LYS A 234 -4.42 -32.20 -3.74
N LYS A 235 -4.39 -31.13 -2.94
CA LYS A 235 -4.65 -31.14 -1.50
C LYS A 235 -5.68 -30.08 -1.09
N PRO A 236 -6.95 -30.18 -1.55
CA PRO A 236 -7.98 -29.17 -1.26
C PRO A 236 -8.28 -29.06 0.24
N GLN A 237 -7.98 -30.11 1.04
CA GLN A 237 -8.18 -30.14 2.49
C GLN A 237 -6.97 -29.68 3.30
N LEU A 238 -5.93 -29.14 2.65
CA LEU A 238 -4.74 -28.63 3.34
C LEU A 238 -5.13 -27.62 4.42
N ASN A 239 -4.54 -27.77 5.62
CA ASN A 239 -4.88 -26.92 6.75
C ASN A 239 -4.30 -25.52 6.59
N LEU A 240 -5.11 -24.60 6.06
CA LEU A 240 -4.78 -23.19 5.90
C LEU A 240 -5.09 -22.42 7.19
N ARG A 241 -4.12 -21.68 7.71
CA ARG A 241 -4.25 -20.74 8.84
C ARG A 241 -3.57 -19.41 8.53
N LEU A 242 -4.23 -18.33 8.86
CA LEU A 242 -3.69 -16.98 8.68
C LEU A 242 -3.63 -16.26 10.03
N LEU A 243 -2.54 -15.54 10.25
CA LEU A 243 -2.34 -14.65 11.38
C LEU A 243 -2.17 -13.22 10.87
N GLY A 244 -3.10 -12.34 11.22
CA GLY A 244 -2.93 -10.92 11.05
C GLY A 244 -2.39 -10.31 12.34
N THR A 245 -1.32 -9.53 12.28
CA THR A 245 -0.83 -8.77 13.45
C THR A 245 -0.72 -7.30 13.14
N ASP A 246 -1.03 -6.51 14.15
CA ASP A 246 -0.93 -5.06 14.12
C ASP A 246 -0.71 -4.53 15.53
N VAL A 247 -0.22 -3.30 15.67
CA VAL A 247 -0.07 -2.64 16.97
C VAL A 247 -1.37 -1.94 17.42
N THR A 248 -2.34 -1.77 16.51
CA THR A 248 -3.58 -1.03 16.73
C THR A 248 -4.73 -1.97 17.03
N GLU A 249 -5.18 -2.01 18.29
CA GLU A 249 -6.23 -2.94 18.74
C GLU A 249 -7.59 -2.66 18.08
N GLU A 250 -7.92 -1.39 17.83
CA GLU A 250 -9.16 -1.00 17.15
C GLU A 250 -9.24 -1.55 15.73
N ALA A 251 -8.12 -1.52 14.98
CA ALA A 251 -8.03 -2.09 13.66
C ALA A 251 -8.18 -3.63 13.70
N LEU A 252 -7.53 -4.29 14.66
CA LEU A 252 -7.65 -5.73 14.87
C LEU A 252 -9.05 -6.15 15.28
N ALA A 253 -9.74 -5.34 16.10
CA ALA A 253 -11.13 -5.59 16.49
C ALA A 253 -12.07 -5.57 15.28
N GLN A 254 -11.84 -4.65 14.31
CA GLN A 254 -12.56 -4.67 13.04
C GLN A 254 -12.26 -5.93 12.23
N GLY A 255 -10.98 -6.32 12.13
CA GLY A 255 -10.58 -7.56 11.48
C GLY A 255 -11.29 -8.79 12.05
N ARG A 256 -11.35 -8.90 13.39
CA ARG A 256 -12.04 -10.02 14.07
C ARG A 256 -13.55 -10.05 13.78
N ARG A 257 -14.21 -8.91 13.72
CA ARG A 257 -15.63 -8.84 13.31
C ARG A 257 -15.82 -9.27 11.86
N GLY A 258 -14.90 -8.88 10.99
CA GLY A 258 -14.97 -9.15 9.56
C GLY A 258 -16.07 -8.35 8.85
N ASP A 259 -16.53 -7.24 9.43
CA ASP A 259 -17.58 -6.39 8.91
C ASP A 259 -16.97 -5.19 8.19
N TYR A 260 -17.41 -4.95 6.95
CA TYR A 260 -16.90 -3.87 6.12
C TYR A 260 -18.01 -3.16 5.38
N ALA A 261 -17.82 -1.87 5.09
CA ALA A 261 -18.79 -1.12 4.31
C ALA A 261 -18.92 -1.71 2.89
N LEU A 262 -20.12 -1.84 2.38
CA LEU A 262 -20.39 -2.31 1.01
C LEU A 262 -19.72 -1.43 -0.06
N SER A 263 -19.50 -0.14 0.26
CA SER A 263 -18.75 0.79 -0.57
C SER A 263 -17.22 0.56 -0.54
N THR A 264 -16.74 -0.40 0.27
CA THR A 264 -15.31 -0.75 0.31
C THR A 264 -14.88 -1.24 -1.06
N ARG A 265 -13.95 -0.50 -1.65
CA ARG A 265 -13.46 -0.81 -3.01
C ARG A 265 -12.60 -2.06 -3.00
N MET A 266 -12.79 -2.86 -4.03
CA MET A 266 -11.90 -3.96 -4.40
C MET A 266 -11.02 -3.52 -5.57
N GLU A 267 -9.77 -3.95 -5.58
CA GLU A 267 -8.89 -3.78 -6.74
C GLU A 267 -8.92 -5.08 -7.58
N GLY A 268 -8.87 -4.89 -8.91
CA GLY A 268 -8.88 -6.01 -9.85
C GLY A 268 -10.24 -6.67 -10.05
N ASN A 269 -10.24 -7.74 -10.85
CA ASN A 269 -11.45 -8.48 -11.22
C ASN A 269 -11.66 -9.68 -10.27
N HIS A 270 -11.95 -9.39 -8.98
CA HIS A 270 -12.11 -10.39 -7.92
C HIS A 270 -13.53 -10.43 -7.33
N ALA A 271 -14.51 -9.85 -8.01
CA ALA A 271 -15.88 -9.72 -7.49
C ALA A 271 -16.49 -11.09 -7.16
N ASP A 272 -16.37 -12.08 -8.06
CA ASP A 272 -16.91 -13.43 -7.86
C ASP A 272 -16.24 -14.14 -6.68
N LEU A 273 -14.91 -13.99 -6.54
CA LEU A 273 -14.17 -14.57 -5.42
C LEU A 273 -14.59 -13.92 -4.10
N PHE A 274 -14.71 -12.61 -4.09
CA PHE A 274 -15.17 -11.88 -2.91
C PHE A 274 -16.60 -12.29 -2.50
N GLN A 275 -17.52 -12.39 -3.46
CA GLN A 275 -18.91 -12.79 -3.22
C GLN A 275 -19.02 -14.23 -2.66
N ARG A 276 -18.13 -15.13 -3.09
CA ARG A 276 -18.10 -16.52 -2.58
C ARG A 276 -17.77 -16.61 -1.09
N TYR A 277 -16.92 -15.70 -0.59
CA TYR A 277 -16.41 -15.70 0.80
C TYR A 277 -16.98 -14.60 1.67
N SER A 278 -18.00 -13.88 1.20
CA SER A 278 -18.68 -12.83 1.97
C SER A 278 -20.18 -12.91 1.83
N GLU A 279 -20.89 -12.36 2.80
CA GLU A 279 -22.33 -12.26 2.83
C GLU A 279 -22.76 -10.82 3.09
N ARG A 280 -23.88 -10.41 2.52
CA ARG A 280 -24.47 -9.10 2.78
C ARG A 280 -25.29 -9.17 4.04
N ILE A 281 -24.99 -8.29 5.01
CA ILE A 281 -25.69 -8.24 6.31
C ILE A 281 -26.85 -7.24 6.25
N ASP A 282 -26.60 -6.08 5.63
CA ASP A 282 -27.62 -5.03 5.46
C ASP A 282 -27.35 -4.22 4.18
N SER A 283 -28.05 -3.09 4.00
CA SER A 283 -27.92 -2.24 2.83
C SER A 283 -26.52 -1.67 2.62
N ASN A 284 -25.71 -1.57 3.68
CA ASN A 284 -24.42 -0.89 3.68
C ASN A 284 -23.25 -1.75 4.13
N THR A 285 -23.50 -2.97 4.67
CA THR A 285 -22.50 -3.80 5.33
C THR A 285 -22.40 -5.18 4.70
N ILE A 286 -21.18 -5.61 4.47
CA ILE A 286 -20.83 -6.99 4.13
C ILE A 286 -20.04 -7.61 5.29
N ARG A 287 -20.16 -8.91 5.45
CA ARG A 287 -19.40 -9.72 6.42
C ARG A 287 -18.61 -10.81 5.71
N ILE A 288 -17.38 -11.01 6.10
CA ILE A 288 -16.61 -12.17 5.65
C ILE A 288 -17.25 -13.45 6.18
N GLY A 289 -17.40 -14.45 5.32
CA GLY A 289 -18.08 -15.71 5.65
C GLY A 289 -17.36 -16.51 6.74
N PRO A 290 -18.11 -17.36 7.48
CA PRO A 290 -17.59 -18.09 8.64
C PRO A 290 -16.46 -19.07 8.28
N GLU A 291 -16.49 -19.65 7.10
CA GLU A 291 -15.44 -20.55 6.62
C GLU A 291 -14.07 -19.88 6.63
N LEU A 292 -13.96 -18.69 6.04
CA LEU A 292 -12.70 -17.95 5.99
C LEU A 292 -12.35 -17.35 7.35
N ARG A 293 -13.33 -16.79 8.09
CA ARG A 293 -13.09 -16.21 9.41
C ARG A 293 -12.54 -17.23 10.41
N SER A 294 -12.99 -18.49 10.38
CA SER A 294 -12.50 -19.54 11.26
C SER A 294 -11.03 -19.92 11.03
N ARG A 295 -10.46 -19.54 9.89
CA ARG A 295 -9.07 -19.79 9.51
C ARG A 295 -8.14 -18.63 9.84
N VAL A 296 -8.70 -17.47 10.22
CA VAL A 296 -7.95 -16.23 10.48
C VAL A 296 -7.94 -15.92 11.96
N SER A 297 -6.77 -15.58 12.48
CA SER A 297 -6.58 -15.06 13.83
C SER A 297 -5.95 -13.67 13.76
N PHE A 298 -6.32 -12.81 14.71
CA PHE A 298 -5.75 -11.46 14.83
C PHE A 298 -5.13 -11.25 16.20
N GLY A 299 -3.88 -10.77 16.24
CA GLY A 299 -3.12 -10.53 17.47
C GLY A 299 -2.41 -9.19 17.50
N LYS A 300 -2.43 -8.50 18.67
CA LYS A 300 -1.65 -7.30 18.88
C LYS A 300 -0.16 -7.67 18.99
N ARG A 301 0.67 -7.15 18.10
CA ARG A 301 2.12 -7.43 18.08
C ARG A 301 2.86 -6.35 17.32
N ASP A 302 4.03 -5.98 17.84
CA ASP A 302 5.05 -5.24 17.09
C ASP A 302 5.79 -6.21 16.15
N ILE A 303 6.11 -5.75 14.95
CA ILE A 303 6.87 -6.57 13.97
C ILE A 303 8.26 -6.91 14.50
N ARG A 304 8.87 -6.02 15.29
CA ARG A 304 10.19 -6.21 15.91
C ARG A 304 10.24 -7.39 16.87
N ASP A 305 9.12 -7.72 17.51
CA ASP A 305 9.03 -8.89 18.41
C ASP A 305 9.20 -10.21 17.64
N GLY A 306 9.02 -10.18 16.34
CA GLY A 306 9.20 -11.31 15.44
C GLY A 306 8.30 -12.51 15.78
N SER A 307 8.74 -13.68 15.40
CA SER A 307 8.16 -14.97 15.79
C SER A 307 9.18 -15.76 16.62
N ARG A 308 8.72 -16.40 17.68
CA ARG A 308 9.61 -17.24 18.53
C ARG A 308 10.13 -18.49 17.83
N LYS A 309 9.54 -18.85 16.67
CA LYS A 309 9.90 -20.03 15.87
C LYS A 309 9.59 -19.74 14.40
N HIS A 310 10.36 -20.30 13.50
CA HIS A 310 10.13 -20.28 12.05
C HIS A 310 8.89 -21.12 11.70
N LEU A 311 7.70 -20.51 11.73
CA LEU A 311 6.41 -21.20 11.70
C LEU A 311 5.66 -21.07 10.39
N PHE A 312 5.99 -20.03 9.59
CA PHE A 312 5.12 -19.61 8.48
C PHE A 312 5.71 -19.99 7.13
N GLU A 313 4.86 -20.56 6.29
CA GLU A 313 5.15 -20.82 4.87
C GLU A 313 5.26 -19.52 4.08
N LEU A 314 4.49 -18.49 4.51
CA LEU A 314 4.58 -17.14 3.94
C LEU A 314 4.50 -16.11 5.05
N VAL A 315 5.42 -15.15 5.04
CA VAL A 315 5.35 -13.92 5.84
C VAL A 315 5.16 -12.74 4.88
N VAL A 316 4.15 -11.92 5.15
CA VAL A 316 3.79 -10.75 4.34
C VAL A 316 3.94 -9.49 5.18
N CYS A 317 4.63 -8.49 4.64
CA CYS A 317 4.68 -7.14 5.17
C CYS A 317 4.41 -6.17 4.02
N ASP A 318 3.13 -5.82 3.83
CA ASP A 318 2.70 -4.99 2.72
C ASP A 318 2.38 -3.57 3.18
N HIS A 319 2.94 -2.58 2.48
CA HIS A 319 2.74 -1.16 2.72
C HIS A 319 3.01 -0.68 4.16
N VAL A 320 3.93 -1.32 4.88
CA VAL A 320 4.32 -0.95 6.26
C VAL A 320 5.68 -0.26 6.28
N LEU A 321 6.72 -0.90 5.71
CA LEU A 321 8.11 -0.44 5.87
C LEU A 321 8.34 0.94 5.28
N GLN A 322 7.63 1.30 4.25
CA GLN A 322 7.75 2.60 3.58
C GLN A 322 7.50 3.84 4.49
N TYR A 323 6.98 3.64 5.69
CA TYR A 323 6.70 4.72 6.64
C TYR A 323 7.81 4.92 7.68
N PHE A 324 8.89 4.16 7.59
CA PHE A 324 9.97 4.14 8.57
C PHE A 324 11.33 4.48 7.95
N THR A 325 12.23 4.97 8.80
CA THR A 325 13.62 5.19 8.40
C THR A 325 14.32 3.86 8.07
N PRO A 326 15.40 3.87 7.29
CA PRO A 326 16.14 2.66 6.92
C PRO A 326 16.57 1.81 8.12
N GLU A 327 16.94 2.44 9.22
CA GLU A 327 17.38 1.76 10.45
C GLU A 327 16.21 0.95 11.06
N ILE A 328 15.04 1.58 11.19
CA ILE A 328 13.83 0.91 11.71
C ILE A 328 13.34 -0.17 10.73
N GLN A 329 13.49 0.05 9.42
CA GLN A 329 13.17 -0.97 8.43
C GLN A 329 14.02 -2.24 8.62
N LEU A 330 15.29 -2.11 8.99
CA LEU A 330 16.16 -3.26 9.27
C LEU A 330 15.76 -4.00 10.55
N GLU A 331 15.33 -3.29 11.60
CA GLU A 331 14.80 -3.92 12.80
C GLU A 331 13.55 -4.75 12.48
N PHE A 332 12.62 -4.18 11.69
CA PHE A 332 11.43 -4.90 11.24
C PHE A 332 11.77 -6.11 10.39
N LEU A 333 12.76 -5.98 9.48
CA LEU A 333 13.23 -7.08 8.66
C LEU A 333 13.73 -8.25 9.52
N GLN A 334 14.48 -7.96 10.59
CA GLN A 334 14.93 -8.99 11.54
C GLN A 334 13.74 -9.73 12.16
N GLY A 335 12.72 -8.98 12.63
CA GLY A 335 11.51 -9.56 13.17
C GLY A 335 10.75 -10.44 12.16
N LEU A 336 10.60 -9.98 10.91
CA LEU A 336 9.93 -10.73 9.85
C LEU A 336 10.66 -12.04 9.51
N ARG A 337 11.98 -12.00 9.39
CA ARG A 337 12.82 -13.17 9.06
C ARG A 337 12.68 -14.29 10.08
N THR A 338 12.49 -13.98 11.36
CA THR A 338 12.28 -14.99 12.41
C THR A 338 11.01 -15.82 12.23
N GLY A 339 10.02 -15.27 11.51
CA GLY A 339 8.77 -15.96 11.21
C GLY A 339 8.85 -16.93 10.02
N VAL A 340 9.73 -16.68 9.06
CA VAL A 340 9.82 -17.46 7.82
C VAL A 340 10.51 -18.80 8.11
N ARG A 341 9.86 -19.92 7.82
CA ARG A 341 10.49 -21.24 7.93
C ARG A 341 11.52 -21.47 6.82
N PRO A 342 12.49 -22.39 6.98
CA PRO A 342 13.32 -22.85 5.87
C PRO A 342 12.44 -23.41 4.73
N GLY A 343 12.69 -22.97 3.49
CA GLY A 343 11.84 -23.26 2.33
C GLY A 343 10.54 -22.46 2.27
N GLY A 344 10.33 -21.51 3.18
CA GLY A 344 9.21 -20.58 3.20
C GLY A 344 9.50 -19.29 2.44
N PHE A 345 8.53 -18.42 2.37
CA PHE A 345 8.55 -17.21 1.55
C PHE A 345 8.40 -15.95 2.40
N LEU A 346 9.05 -14.87 1.96
CA LEU A 346 8.92 -13.53 2.50
C LEU A 346 8.47 -12.59 1.40
N TYR A 347 7.38 -11.87 1.64
CA TYR A 347 6.94 -10.76 0.82
C TYR A 347 7.12 -9.44 1.56
N VAL A 348 7.83 -8.49 0.96
CA VAL A 348 8.00 -7.12 1.47
C VAL A 348 7.73 -6.16 0.34
N SER A 349 6.64 -5.39 0.41
CA SER A 349 6.32 -4.44 -0.64
C SER A 349 7.32 -3.28 -0.67
N SER A 350 7.73 -2.89 -1.88
CA SER A 350 8.62 -1.75 -2.11
C SER A 350 9.86 -1.72 -1.19
N PRO A 351 10.64 -2.82 -1.10
CA PRO A 351 11.80 -2.86 -0.23
C PRO A 351 12.86 -1.85 -0.68
N SER A 352 13.48 -1.15 0.28
CA SER A 352 14.64 -0.30 0.00
C SER A 352 15.82 -1.12 -0.55
N SER A 353 16.81 -0.46 -1.18
CA SER A 353 18.06 -1.13 -1.61
C SER A 353 18.72 -1.84 -0.45
N GLN A 354 18.79 -1.19 0.71
CA GLN A 354 19.40 -1.73 1.93
C GLN A 354 18.68 -3.01 2.42
N ILE A 355 17.33 -3.07 2.36
CA ILE A 355 16.60 -4.30 2.70
C ILE A 355 16.94 -5.43 1.73
N ARG A 356 16.96 -5.15 0.42
CA ARG A 356 17.31 -6.15 -0.59
C ARG A 356 18.74 -6.67 -0.40
N GLU A 357 19.70 -5.78 -0.23
CA GLU A 357 21.08 -6.12 0.03
C GLU A 357 21.22 -6.98 1.29
N THR A 358 20.57 -6.59 2.40
CA THR A 358 20.59 -7.34 3.65
C THR A 358 19.99 -8.76 3.51
N LEU A 359 18.91 -8.91 2.75
CA LEU A 359 18.31 -10.22 2.51
C LEU A 359 19.22 -11.14 1.68
N LEU A 360 19.91 -10.58 0.69
CA LEU A 360 20.72 -11.36 -0.25
C LEU A 360 22.16 -11.58 0.22
N ALA A 361 22.69 -10.71 1.08
CA ALA A 361 24.10 -10.73 1.50
C ALA A 361 24.52 -12.03 2.19
N THR A 362 23.61 -12.67 2.93
CA THR A 362 23.93 -13.92 3.66
C THR A 362 23.75 -15.18 2.81
N GLY A 363 23.18 -15.08 1.60
CA GLY A 363 22.78 -16.22 0.78
C GLY A 363 21.62 -17.03 1.36
N GLU A 364 21.06 -16.62 2.51
CA GLU A 364 19.92 -17.29 3.15
C GLU A 364 18.62 -17.11 2.33
N TYR A 365 18.49 -15.99 1.64
CA TYR A 365 17.34 -15.68 0.80
C TYR A 365 17.72 -15.60 -0.67
N GLU A 366 16.79 -16.03 -1.52
CA GLU A 366 16.85 -15.90 -2.97
C GLU A 366 15.69 -15.02 -3.43
N MET A 367 15.95 -14.04 -4.27
CA MET A 367 14.92 -13.16 -4.82
C MET A 367 14.25 -13.85 -5.99
N LEU A 368 12.96 -14.13 -5.88
CA LEU A 368 12.12 -14.71 -6.94
C LEU A 368 11.45 -13.63 -7.80
N ALA A 369 11.07 -12.50 -7.17
CA ALA A 369 10.55 -11.30 -7.80
C ALA A 369 10.94 -10.08 -6.96
N ARG A 370 10.69 -8.88 -7.44
CA ARG A 370 11.13 -7.61 -6.84
C ARG A 370 10.86 -7.47 -5.33
N SER A 371 9.72 -7.98 -4.88
CA SER A 371 9.26 -7.88 -3.48
C SER A 371 9.13 -9.24 -2.83
N PHE A 372 9.55 -10.32 -3.51
CA PHE A 372 9.26 -11.69 -3.13
C PHE A 372 10.52 -12.54 -3.04
N TYR A 373 10.73 -13.17 -1.89
CA TYR A 373 11.96 -13.88 -1.53
C TYR A 373 11.65 -15.28 -1.02
N LEU A 374 12.44 -16.26 -1.45
CA LEU A 374 12.45 -17.62 -0.92
C LEU A 374 13.58 -17.74 0.11
N ARG A 375 13.27 -18.22 1.31
CA ARG A 375 14.26 -18.63 2.28
C ARG A 375 14.79 -20.02 1.90
N ARG A 376 16.06 -20.13 1.62
CA ARG A 376 16.69 -21.41 1.29
C ARG A 376 16.55 -22.41 2.43
N GLN A 377 16.43 -23.68 2.10
CA GLN A 377 16.57 -24.74 3.08
C GLN A 377 18.04 -24.80 3.49
N SER A 378 18.32 -24.89 4.80
CA SER A 378 19.69 -25.21 5.25
C SER A 378 20.07 -26.55 4.62
N ALA A 379 21.30 -26.64 4.07
CA ALA A 379 21.79 -27.94 3.65
C ALA A 379 21.66 -28.92 4.84
N PRO A 380 21.21 -30.16 4.63
CA PRO A 380 21.23 -31.14 5.70
C PRO A 380 22.71 -31.29 6.15
N ASN A 381 22.95 -31.07 7.45
CA ASN A 381 24.25 -31.34 8.07
C ASN A 381 24.64 -32.79 7.90
#